data_ed2928040006451a187debd1064dd885
#
_entry.id   ed2928040006451a187debd1064dd885
#
_cell.length_a   1.000
_cell.length_b   1.000
_cell.length_c   1.000
_cell.angle_alpha   90.00
_cell.angle_beta   90.00
_cell.angle_gamma   90.00
#
_symmetry.space_group_name_H-M   'P 1'
#
loop_
_entity.id
_entity.type
_entity.pdbx_description
1 polymer ?
#
loop_
_entity_poly.entity_id
_entity_poly.type
_entity_poly.pdbx_seq_one_letter_code
_entity_poly.pdbx_strand_id
1 'polypeptide(L)'
;RSVIYECISLLLARGIDKDRIYRNVFWTSTPNRMRLVGYLLYVKLETIPGMNASVMTLTNQERRMLGIKNGDTEGIVNMPLQIQGMRLSAFISEDTEHPGFVKFSLRSVDDFPCNEMSARFFNGGGHKNASGGRLQCSIEEALELFRKAVREFAPLLGTENGKRKTE
;
A
#
# COMPACT_ATOMS: atom_id res chain seq x y z
N ARG A 1 4.81 19.67 -16.38
CA ARG A 1 3.90 18.57 -16.81
C ARG A 1 3.65 18.58 -18.33
N SER A 2 3.58 19.73 -19.00
CA SER A 2 3.45 19.82 -20.48
C SER A 2 4.58 19.10 -21.21
N VAL A 3 5.81 19.24 -20.74
CA VAL A 3 7.01 18.63 -21.33
C VAL A 3 6.90 17.10 -21.47
N ILE A 4 6.25 16.42 -20.53
CA ILE A 4 6.05 14.96 -20.60
C ILE A 4 5.18 14.61 -21.82
N TYR A 5 4.09 15.33 -22.03
CA TYR A 5 3.20 15.09 -23.17
C TYR A 5 3.85 15.44 -24.51
N GLU A 6 4.68 16.48 -24.54
CA GLU A 6 5.48 16.85 -25.72
C GLU A 6 6.50 15.75 -26.05
N CYS A 7 7.21 15.20 -25.05
CA CYS A 7 8.10 14.06 -25.22
C CYS A 7 7.36 12.83 -25.75
N ILE A 8 6.19 12.51 -25.19
CA ILE A 8 5.36 11.38 -25.64
C ILE A 8 4.95 11.59 -27.11
N SER A 9 4.47 12.79 -27.47
CA SER A 9 4.08 13.12 -28.84
C SER A 9 5.24 12.96 -29.83
N LEU A 10 6.42 13.48 -29.45
CA LEU A 10 7.64 13.36 -30.26
C LEU A 10 8.04 11.89 -30.47
N LEU A 11 7.97 11.08 -29.42
CA LEU A 11 8.33 9.68 -29.49
C LEU A 11 7.34 8.88 -30.36
N LEU A 12 6.05 9.16 -30.24
CA LEU A 12 5.01 8.55 -31.09
C LEU A 12 5.21 8.93 -32.56
N ALA A 13 5.52 10.20 -32.87
CA ALA A 13 5.81 10.67 -34.22
C ALA A 13 7.06 9.97 -34.82
N ARG A 14 7.97 9.49 -34.00
CA ARG A 14 9.14 8.71 -34.40
C ARG A 14 8.87 7.19 -34.51
N GLY A 15 7.61 6.75 -34.37
CA GLY A 15 7.21 5.38 -34.58
C GLY A 15 7.44 4.45 -33.39
N ILE A 16 7.55 4.98 -32.15
CA ILE A 16 7.63 4.13 -30.98
C ILE A 16 6.31 3.36 -30.80
N ASP A 17 6.43 2.04 -30.63
CA ASP A 17 5.31 1.17 -30.28
C ASP A 17 4.97 1.33 -28.78
N LYS A 18 4.05 2.26 -28.50
CA LYS A 18 3.55 2.52 -27.15
C LYS A 18 2.96 1.29 -26.50
N ASP A 19 2.23 0.47 -27.24
CA ASP A 19 1.53 -0.69 -26.68
C ASP A 19 2.53 -1.81 -26.31
N ARG A 20 3.58 -1.97 -27.08
CA ARG A 20 4.69 -2.86 -26.74
C ARG A 20 5.41 -2.42 -25.47
N ILE A 21 5.70 -1.11 -25.34
CA ILE A 21 6.32 -0.56 -24.13
C ILE A 21 5.40 -0.78 -22.93
N TYR A 22 4.11 -0.46 -23.07
CA TYR A 22 3.12 -0.64 -22.00
C TYR A 22 3.07 -2.10 -21.52
N ARG A 23 2.98 -3.06 -22.45
CA ARG A 23 2.99 -4.49 -22.11
C ARG A 23 4.27 -4.89 -21.38
N ASN A 24 5.42 -4.48 -21.88
CA ASN A 24 6.71 -4.85 -21.29
C ASN A 24 6.92 -4.25 -19.89
N VAL A 25 6.30 -3.12 -19.58
CA VAL A 25 6.44 -2.45 -18.28
C VAL A 25 5.36 -2.92 -17.29
N PHE A 26 4.11 -3.07 -17.72
CA PHE A 26 2.97 -3.27 -16.83
C PHE A 26 2.42 -4.71 -16.83
N TRP A 27 2.64 -5.50 -17.89
CA TRP A 27 2.13 -6.87 -17.96
C TRP A 27 3.21 -7.89 -17.62
N THR A 28 3.88 -7.67 -16.50
CA THR A 28 5.00 -8.50 -16.02
C THR A 28 4.62 -9.38 -14.83
N SER A 29 3.34 -9.35 -14.41
CA SER A 29 2.88 -10.08 -13.24
C SER A 29 2.90 -11.60 -13.45
N THR A 30 3.41 -12.33 -12.47
CA THR A 30 3.32 -13.79 -12.45
C THR A 30 1.91 -14.25 -12.07
N PRO A 31 1.49 -15.49 -12.43
CA PRO A 31 0.22 -16.04 -11.95
C PRO A 31 0.10 -16.04 -10.42
N ASN A 32 1.20 -16.30 -9.70
CA ASN A 32 1.20 -16.29 -8.24
C ASN A 32 0.99 -14.88 -7.67
N ARG A 33 1.60 -13.85 -8.28
CA ARG A 33 1.33 -12.47 -7.92
C ARG A 33 -0.14 -12.11 -8.13
N MET A 34 -0.77 -12.52 -9.24
CA MET A 34 -2.19 -12.25 -9.49
C MET A 34 -3.09 -12.94 -8.45
N ARG A 35 -2.75 -14.19 -8.06
CA ARG A 35 -3.46 -14.91 -6.98
C ARG A 35 -3.26 -14.22 -5.63
N LEU A 36 -2.05 -13.76 -5.32
CA LEU A 36 -1.77 -12.99 -4.10
C LEU A 36 -2.61 -11.72 -4.03
N VAL A 37 -2.66 -10.94 -5.12
CA VAL A 37 -3.48 -9.72 -5.19
C VAL A 37 -4.95 -10.04 -4.92
N GLY A 38 -5.50 -11.07 -5.59
CA GLY A 38 -6.88 -11.52 -5.35
C GLY A 38 -7.10 -11.95 -3.90
N TYR A 39 -6.20 -12.73 -3.32
CA TYR A 39 -6.27 -13.16 -1.94
C TYR A 39 -6.24 -11.99 -0.95
N LEU A 40 -5.29 -11.07 -1.12
CA LEU A 40 -5.15 -9.92 -0.23
C LEU A 40 -6.35 -8.99 -0.30
N LEU A 41 -6.86 -8.71 -1.49
CA LEU A 41 -7.99 -7.80 -1.66
C LEU A 41 -9.34 -8.43 -1.27
N TYR A 42 -9.52 -9.73 -1.46
CA TYR A 42 -10.79 -10.38 -1.14
C TYR A 42 -10.84 -10.92 0.28
N VAL A 43 -9.74 -11.52 0.78
CA VAL A 43 -9.71 -12.22 2.06
C VAL A 43 -9.12 -11.38 3.19
N LYS A 44 -8.09 -10.57 2.89
CA LYS A 44 -7.27 -9.91 3.92
C LYS A 44 -7.50 -8.41 4.04
N LEU A 45 -8.16 -7.79 3.06
CA LEU A 45 -8.45 -6.37 3.12
C LEU A 45 -9.48 -6.09 4.21
N GLU A 46 -9.08 -5.31 5.19
CA GLU A 46 -9.94 -4.78 6.24
C GLU A 46 -9.99 -3.26 6.12
N THR A 47 -11.19 -2.70 6.04
CA THR A 47 -11.43 -1.26 6.22
C THR A 47 -11.71 -0.97 7.68
N ILE A 48 -11.10 0.06 8.23
CA ILE A 48 -11.30 0.42 9.64
C ILE A 48 -12.61 1.19 9.77
N PRO A 49 -13.62 0.66 10.50
CA PRO A 49 -14.93 1.27 10.59
C PRO A 49 -14.89 2.74 11.04
N GLY A 50 -15.60 3.60 10.30
CA GLY A 50 -15.68 5.04 10.59
C GLY A 50 -14.40 5.83 10.28
N MET A 51 -13.39 5.20 9.67
CA MET A 51 -12.13 5.83 9.31
C MET A 51 -11.83 5.59 7.82
N ASN A 52 -11.20 6.57 7.18
CA ASN A 52 -10.74 6.43 5.79
C ASN A 52 -9.38 5.70 5.73
N ALA A 53 -9.31 4.55 6.38
CA ALA A 53 -8.10 3.74 6.52
C ALA A 53 -8.38 2.26 6.25
N SER A 54 -7.37 1.57 5.72
CA SER A 54 -7.42 0.14 5.45
C SER A 54 -6.11 -0.55 5.81
N VAL A 55 -6.19 -1.86 6.03
CA VAL A 55 -5.04 -2.70 6.30
C VAL A 55 -5.18 -4.06 5.63
N MET A 56 -4.06 -4.62 5.20
CA MET A 56 -3.93 -6.01 4.77
C MET A 56 -2.77 -6.64 5.53
N THR A 57 -2.90 -7.93 5.84
CA THR A 57 -1.84 -8.69 6.52
C THR A 57 -1.38 -9.87 5.68
N LEU A 58 -0.11 -10.27 5.82
CA LEU A 58 0.45 -11.46 5.16
C LEU A 58 1.47 -12.16 6.06
N THR A 59 1.19 -13.41 6.41
CA THR A 59 2.11 -14.25 7.16
C THR A 59 3.10 -14.97 6.24
N ASN A 60 4.21 -15.45 6.79
CA ASN A 60 5.15 -16.28 6.04
C ASN A 60 4.58 -17.65 5.66
N GLN A 61 3.60 -18.15 6.43
CA GLN A 61 2.88 -19.35 6.07
C GLN A 61 2.02 -19.14 4.81
N GLU A 62 1.24 -18.08 4.76
CA GLU A 62 0.44 -17.70 3.58
C GLU A 62 1.33 -17.44 2.36
N ARG A 63 2.47 -16.78 2.58
CA ARG A 63 3.47 -16.53 1.54
C ARG A 63 3.98 -17.82 0.92
N ARG A 64 4.28 -18.84 1.75
CA ARG A 64 4.70 -20.17 1.26
C ARG A 64 3.58 -20.89 0.53
N MET A 65 2.36 -20.90 1.09
CA MET A 65 1.19 -21.54 0.47
C MET A 65 0.88 -21.00 -0.92
N LEU A 66 1.03 -19.70 -1.11
CA LEU A 66 0.76 -19.01 -2.38
C LEU A 66 1.98 -19.02 -3.33
N GLY A 67 3.13 -19.54 -2.91
CA GLY A 67 4.35 -19.57 -3.71
C GLY A 67 4.90 -18.18 -4.04
N ILE A 68 4.81 -17.24 -3.09
CA ILE A 68 5.16 -15.82 -3.26
C ILE A 68 6.67 -15.63 -3.20
N LYS A 69 7.20 -14.91 -4.18
CA LYS A 69 8.61 -14.54 -4.29
C LYS A 69 8.84 -13.08 -3.87
N ASN A 70 10.11 -12.75 -3.66
CA ASN A 70 10.52 -11.36 -3.46
C ASN A 70 10.08 -10.50 -4.66
N GLY A 71 9.51 -9.34 -4.38
CA GLY A 71 8.94 -8.45 -5.38
C GLY A 71 7.44 -8.65 -5.66
N ASP A 72 6.87 -9.82 -5.42
CA ASP A 72 5.44 -10.07 -5.69
C ASP A 72 4.50 -9.20 -4.85
N THR A 73 4.96 -8.69 -3.69
CA THR A 73 4.18 -7.80 -2.82
C THR A 73 4.33 -6.32 -3.17
N GLU A 74 5.21 -5.99 -4.11
CA GLU A 74 5.48 -4.59 -4.44
C GLU A 74 4.23 -3.88 -4.98
N GLY A 75 3.98 -2.68 -4.47
CA GLY A 75 2.86 -1.84 -4.90
C GLY A 75 1.48 -2.24 -4.39
N ILE A 76 1.31 -3.42 -3.78
CA ILE A 76 0.00 -3.89 -3.31
C ILE A 76 -0.62 -2.94 -2.28
N VAL A 77 0.21 -2.36 -1.41
CA VAL A 77 -0.23 -1.38 -0.40
C VAL A 77 -0.93 -0.15 -1.01
N ASN A 78 -0.71 0.16 -2.28
CA ASN A 78 -1.37 1.29 -2.94
C ASN A 78 -2.80 0.95 -3.42
N MET A 79 -3.14 -0.33 -3.58
CA MET A 79 -4.40 -0.72 -4.20
C MET A 79 -5.64 -0.26 -3.42
N PRO A 80 -5.69 -0.38 -2.08
CA PRO A 80 -6.84 0.09 -1.32
C PRO A 80 -7.07 1.61 -1.38
N LEU A 81 -6.06 2.41 -1.73
CA LEU A 81 -6.23 3.86 -1.91
C LEU A 81 -7.14 4.21 -3.12
N GLN A 82 -7.46 3.24 -3.98
CA GLN A 82 -8.43 3.39 -5.07
C GLN A 82 -9.88 3.33 -4.55
N ILE A 83 -10.13 2.88 -3.33
CA ILE A 83 -11.45 2.92 -2.71
C ILE A 83 -11.83 4.38 -2.48
N GLN A 84 -13.04 4.74 -2.89
CA GLN A 84 -13.52 6.12 -2.74
C GLN A 84 -13.43 6.58 -1.28
N GLY A 85 -12.77 7.71 -1.04
CA GLY A 85 -12.60 8.31 0.28
C GLY A 85 -11.41 7.78 1.07
N MET A 86 -10.79 6.67 0.66
CA MET A 86 -9.64 6.10 1.37
C MET A 86 -8.45 7.07 1.40
N ARG A 87 -7.88 7.29 2.58
CA ARG A 87 -6.75 8.20 2.80
C ARG A 87 -5.47 7.53 3.27
N LEU A 88 -5.60 6.38 3.94
CA LEU A 88 -4.49 5.59 4.46
C LEU A 88 -4.66 4.13 4.08
N SER A 89 -3.61 3.50 3.61
CA SER A 89 -3.51 2.07 3.44
C SER A 89 -2.25 1.53 4.09
N ALA A 90 -2.37 0.43 4.81
CA ALA A 90 -1.26 -0.29 5.41
C ALA A 90 -1.18 -1.72 4.86
N PHE A 91 0.04 -2.19 4.68
CA PHE A 91 0.35 -3.59 4.46
C PHE A 91 1.33 -4.06 5.53
N ILE A 92 0.89 -5.00 6.34
CA ILE A 92 1.63 -5.55 7.48
C ILE A 92 2.02 -6.98 7.13
N SER A 93 3.30 -7.29 7.15
CA SER A 93 3.74 -8.65 6.81
C SER A 93 4.86 -9.13 7.73
N GLU A 94 4.90 -10.43 8.00
CA GLU A 94 6.06 -11.02 8.65
C GLU A 94 7.32 -10.80 7.82
N ASP A 95 8.42 -10.49 8.49
CA ASP A 95 9.72 -10.32 7.84
C ASP A 95 10.26 -11.70 7.42
N THR A 96 10.62 -11.84 6.16
CA THR A 96 11.20 -13.09 5.62
C THR A 96 12.65 -13.30 6.00
N GLU A 97 13.36 -12.23 6.37
CA GLU A 97 14.80 -12.25 6.67
C GLU A 97 15.07 -12.25 8.17
N HIS A 98 14.14 -11.71 8.97
CA HIS A 98 14.28 -11.59 10.41
C HIS A 98 13.06 -12.22 11.10
N PRO A 99 13.15 -13.50 11.49
CA PRO A 99 12.07 -14.19 12.21
C PRO A 99 11.65 -13.45 13.48
N GLY A 100 10.35 -13.38 13.73
CA GLY A 100 9.79 -12.66 14.87
C GLY A 100 9.63 -11.14 14.66
N PHE A 101 10.00 -10.64 13.49
CA PHE A 101 9.75 -9.25 13.12
C PHE A 101 8.60 -9.14 12.11
N VAL A 102 7.93 -8.01 12.19
CA VAL A 102 6.85 -7.60 11.27
C VAL A 102 7.24 -6.29 10.60
N LYS A 103 7.06 -6.24 9.28
CA LYS A 103 7.27 -5.06 8.44
C LYS A 103 5.95 -4.34 8.22
N PHE A 104 5.98 -3.02 8.35
CA PHE A 104 4.88 -2.12 8.01
C PHE A 104 5.23 -1.37 6.74
N SER A 105 4.32 -1.35 5.79
CA SER A 105 4.36 -0.46 4.63
C SER A 105 3.11 0.39 4.67
N LEU A 106 3.26 1.72 4.67
CA LEU A 106 2.17 2.67 4.70
C LEU A 106 2.17 3.53 3.44
N ARG A 107 0.98 3.78 2.94
CA ARG A 107 0.76 4.76 1.87
C ARG A 107 -0.44 5.61 2.22
N SER A 108 -0.36 6.87 1.89
CA SER A 108 -1.44 7.82 2.11
C SER A 108 -1.61 8.75 0.91
N VAL A 109 -2.69 9.50 0.92
CA VAL A 109 -2.96 10.55 -0.07
C VAL A 109 -3.16 11.88 0.62
N ASP A 110 -3.15 12.95 -0.16
CA ASP A 110 -3.37 14.31 0.27
C ASP A 110 -2.40 14.72 1.40
N ASP A 111 -2.95 15.25 2.49
CA ASP A 111 -2.18 15.80 3.59
C ASP A 111 -1.91 14.82 4.74
N PHE A 112 -2.33 13.57 4.64
CA PHE A 112 -2.12 12.62 5.72
C PHE A 112 -0.63 12.23 5.84
N PRO A 113 0.01 12.50 7.01
CA PRO A 113 1.44 12.30 7.20
C PRO A 113 1.74 10.87 7.69
N CYS A 114 1.69 9.87 6.79
CA CYS A 114 1.95 8.49 7.20
C CYS A 114 3.38 8.26 7.73
N ASN A 115 4.34 9.13 7.39
CA ASN A 115 5.69 9.11 7.95
C ASN A 115 5.72 9.42 9.46
N GLU A 116 4.91 10.39 9.92
CA GLU A 116 4.82 10.71 11.35
C GLU A 116 4.18 9.55 12.13
N MET A 117 3.13 8.94 11.57
CA MET A 117 2.54 7.72 12.14
C MET A 117 3.58 6.60 12.23
N SER A 118 4.36 6.40 11.17
CA SER A 118 5.39 5.37 11.12
C SER A 118 6.50 5.60 12.15
N ALA A 119 6.97 6.83 12.28
CA ALA A 119 8.00 7.20 13.28
C ALA A 119 7.50 7.01 14.72
N ARG A 120 6.25 7.38 14.98
CA ARG A 120 5.68 7.34 16.33
C ARG A 120 5.30 5.93 16.79
N PHE A 121 4.82 5.07 15.89
CA PHE A 121 4.22 3.77 16.26
C PHE A 121 4.98 2.55 15.78
N PHE A 122 5.74 2.64 14.68
CA PHE A 122 6.25 1.45 14.00
C PHE A 122 7.78 1.42 13.89
N ASN A 123 8.47 2.23 14.73
CA ASN A 123 9.93 2.35 14.71
C ASN A 123 10.46 2.54 13.26
N GLY A 124 9.87 3.47 12.54
CA GLY A 124 10.10 3.66 11.13
C GLY A 124 10.16 5.12 10.69
N GLY A 125 9.92 5.35 9.41
CA GLY A 125 9.95 6.67 8.80
C GLY A 125 9.77 6.59 7.29
N GLY A 126 10.08 7.69 6.61
CA GLY A 126 9.97 7.78 5.15
C GLY A 126 9.45 9.13 4.69
N HIS A 127 8.84 9.16 3.51
CA HIS A 127 8.21 10.35 2.96
C HIS A 127 6.78 10.52 3.49
N LYS A 128 6.24 11.73 3.42
CA LYS A 128 4.90 12.10 3.90
C LYS A 128 3.83 11.07 3.53
N ASN A 129 3.79 10.64 2.28
CA ASN A 129 2.78 9.72 1.74
C ASN A 129 3.28 8.30 1.46
N ALA A 130 4.53 7.99 1.83
CA ALA A 130 5.13 6.67 1.63
C ALA A 130 6.14 6.39 2.73
N SER A 131 5.79 5.59 3.69
CA SER A 131 6.63 5.27 4.84
C SER A 131 6.60 3.78 5.17
N GLY A 132 7.46 3.36 6.07
CA GLY A 132 7.51 2.00 6.56
C GLY A 132 8.10 1.94 7.96
N GLY A 133 8.00 0.78 8.56
CA GLY A 133 8.56 0.51 9.88
C GLY A 133 8.75 -0.97 10.10
N ARG A 134 9.36 -1.33 11.23
CA ARG A 134 9.58 -2.71 11.63
C ARG A 134 9.58 -2.84 13.14
N LEU A 135 8.84 -3.84 13.63
CA LEU A 135 8.76 -4.14 15.06
C LEU A 135 8.98 -5.64 15.28
N GLN A 136 9.50 -5.97 16.45
CA GLN A 136 9.56 -7.34 16.93
C GLN A 136 8.27 -7.65 17.69
N CYS A 137 7.31 -8.23 16.99
CA CYS A 137 5.99 -8.57 17.52
C CYS A 137 5.28 -9.58 16.60
N SER A 138 4.13 -10.10 17.02
CA SER A 138 3.25 -10.90 16.16
C SER A 138 2.45 -10.04 15.18
N ILE A 139 1.84 -10.67 14.16
CA ILE A 139 0.93 -9.99 13.22
C ILE A 139 -0.29 -9.41 13.95
N GLU A 140 -0.81 -10.14 14.93
CA GLU A 140 -1.96 -9.73 15.74
C GLU A 140 -1.65 -8.48 16.56
N GLU A 141 -0.51 -8.46 17.25
CA GLU A 141 -0.04 -7.29 18.01
C GLU A 141 0.21 -6.10 17.08
N ALA A 142 0.79 -6.33 15.91
CA ALA A 142 1.02 -5.31 14.90
C ALA A 142 -0.29 -4.70 14.39
N LEU A 143 -1.31 -5.55 14.15
CA LEU A 143 -2.64 -5.11 13.71
C LEU A 143 -3.35 -4.27 14.78
N GLU A 144 -3.30 -4.68 16.04
CA GLU A 144 -3.87 -3.90 17.14
C GLU A 144 -3.15 -2.55 17.32
N LEU A 145 -1.82 -2.54 17.20
CA LEU A 145 -1.04 -1.30 17.24
C LEU A 145 -1.41 -0.37 16.07
N PHE A 146 -1.62 -0.93 14.86
CA PHE A 146 -2.09 -0.16 13.72
C PHE A 146 -3.48 0.46 13.98
N ARG A 147 -4.42 -0.32 14.51
CA ARG A 147 -5.76 0.19 14.86
C ARG A 147 -5.68 1.30 15.93
N LYS A 148 -4.78 1.17 16.90
CA LYS A 148 -4.52 2.23 17.89
C LYS A 148 -3.97 3.48 17.21
N ALA A 149 -2.98 3.35 16.33
CA ALA A 149 -2.40 4.47 15.60
C ALA A 149 -3.46 5.18 14.73
N VAL A 150 -4.32 4.43 14.03
CA VAL A 150 -5.43 5.00 13.25
C VAL A 150 -6.37 5.83 14.13
N ARG A 151 -6.73 5.35 15.33
CA ARG A 151 -7.58 6.10 16.27
C ARG A 151 -6.93 7.40 16.73
N GLU A 152 -5.62 7.40 16.99
CA GLU A 152 -4.91 8.62 17.40
C GLU A 152 -4.78 9.65 16.26
N PHE A 153 -4.71 9.18 15.01
CA PHE A 153 -4.66 10.03 13.82
C PHE A 153 -6.04 10.28 13.18
N ALA A 154 -7.13 9.85 13.83
CA ALA A 154 -8.50 9.99 13.33
C ALA A 154 -8.86 11.40 12.84
N PRO A 155 -8.50 12.50 13.55
CA PRO A 155 -8.81 13.85 13.10
C PRO A 155 -8.26 14.20 11.71
N LEU A 156 -7.15 13.56 11.30
CA LEU A 156 -6.50 13.77 10.00
C LEU A 156 -7.01 12.83 8.92
N LEU A 157 -7.67 11.72 9.28
CA LEU A 157 -8.21 10.75 8.33
C LEU A 157 -9.59 11.18 7.78
N GLY A 158 -10.35 11.92 8.55
CA GLY A 158 -11.75 12.19 8.26
C GLY A 158 -12.63 10.94 8.49
N THR A 159 -13.93 11.12 8.47
CA THR A 159 -14.92 10.04 8.53
C THR A 159 -15.41 9.68 7.14
N GLU A 160 -15.90 8.45 6.94
CA GLU A 160 -16.44 7.94 5.66
C GLU A 160 -17.50 8.86 5.01
N ASN A 161 -18.10 9.79 5.76
CA ASN A 161 -19.12 10.75 5.30
C ASN A 161 -18.56 12.13 4.90
N GLY A 162 -17.24 12.32 4.89
CA GLY A 162 -16.62 13.57 4.45
C GLY A 162 -16.67 13.72 2.93
N LYS A 163 -17.71 14.41 2.41
CA LYS A 163 -17.77 14.84 1.01
C LYS A 163 -16.45 15.53 0.65
N ARG A 164 -15.73 15.04 -0.37
CA ARG A 164 -14.68 15.84 -1.02
C ARG A 164 -15.34 17.15 -1.43
N LYS A 165 -14.86 18.28 -0.88
CA LYS A 165 -15.14 19.56 -1.49
C LYS A 165 -14.50 19.53 -2.87
N THR A 166 -15.33 19.40 -3.89
CA THR A 166 -14.96 19.70 -5.27
C THR A 166 -14.83 21.22 -5.35
N GLU A 167 -13.62 21.72 -5.40
CA GLU A 167 -13.29 23.01 -6.01
C GLU A 167 -12.81 22.79 -7.44
#